data_5bb21174284c9b9b9093cd721e093808
#
_entry.id   5bb21174284c9b9b9093cd721e093808
#
_cell.length_a   1.000
_cell.length_b   1.000
_cell.length_c   1.000
_cell.angle_alpha   90.00
_cell.angle_beta   90.00
_cell.angle_gamma   90.00
#
_symmetry.space_group_name_H-M   'P 1'
#
loop_
_entity.id
_entity.type
_entity.pdbx_description
1 polymer ?
#
loop_
_entity_poly.entity_id
_entity_poly.type
_entity_poly.pdbx_seq_one_letter_code
_entity_poly.pdbx_strand_id
1 'polypeptide(L)'
;MRPGKRPLSSITPAIVTRPDGSLFLIAGSAGGSRIITATVQNIIHSIDQGLSAAQSLAEPRLHDQLVPNQVSFEYAYNNDTVAFMAARGHNVTWVAPGQSTAQLIRVLPNGTFDAAGEPRQLNSAGYSV
;
A
#
# COMPACT_ATOMS: atom_id res chain seq x y z
N MET A 1 5.96 -20.07 22.81
CA MET A 1 6.97 -20.21 21.74
C MET A 1 7.76 -21.49 21.98
N ARG A 2 8.19 -22.18 20.91
CA ARG A 2 9.08 -23.34 20.99
C ARG A 2 10.26 -23.13 20.04
N PRO A 3 11.47 -23.60 20.34
CA PRO A 3 12.60 -23.52 19.44
C PRO A 3 12.26 -24.13 18.06
N GLY A 4 12.76 -23.55 16.98
CA GLY A 4 12.52 -24.01 15.61
C GLY A 4 11.18 -23.58 14.99
N LYS A 5 10.32 -22.84 15.70
CA LYS A 5 9.08 -22.29 15.16
C LYS A 5 9.29 -20.86 14.67
N ARG A 6 8.77 -20.56 13.49
CA ARG A 6 8.77 -19.20 12.91
C ARG A 6 7.52 -18.44 13.33
N PRO A 7 7.59 -17.12 13.59
CA PRO A 7 6.40 -16.29 13.77
C PRO A 7 5.61 -16.18 12.47
N LEU A 8 4.29 -16.04 12.59
CA LEU A 8 3.45 -15.61 11.47
C LEU A 8 3.75 -14.15 11.18
N SER A 9 3.97 -13.82 9.90
CA SER A 9 4.24 -12.45 9.47
C SER A 9 3.67 -12.19 8.09
N SER A 10 3.08 -11.00 7.91
CA SER A 10 2.65 -10.47 6.60
C SER A 10 3.66 -9.48 6.00
N ILE A 11 4.88 -9.42 6.53
CA ILE A 11 5.94 -8.54 6.01
C ILE A 11 6.14 -8.81 4.52
N THR A 12 5.96 -7.77 3.70
CA THR A 12 5.97 -7.84 2.24
C THR A 12 6.78 -6.67 1.68
N PRO A 13 8.10 -6.59 1.93
CA PRO A 13 8.92 -5.60 1.26
C PRO A 13 9.00 -5.95 -0.22
N ALA A 14 8.90 -4.94 -1.09
CA ALA A 14 8.93 -5.14 -2.53
C ALA A 14 10.01 -4.25 -3.17
N ILE A 15 10.79 -4.84 -4.05
CA ILE A 15 11.73 -4.15 -4.94
C ILE A 15 11.29 -4.48 -6.36
N VAL A 16 10.91 -3.46 -7.13
CA VAL A 16 10.47 -3.62 -8.51
C VAL A 16 11.55 -3.07 -9.44
N THR A 17 11.91 -3.86 -10.43
CA THR A 17 12.88 -3.47 -11.46
C THR A 17 12.21 -3.32 -12.82
N ARG A 18 12.81 -2.52 -13.69
CA ARG A 18 12.44 -2.43 -15.10
C ARG A 18 12.91 -3.66 -15.86
N PRO A 19 12.45 -3.89 -17.10
CA PRO A 19 12.88 -5.01 -17.92
C PRO A 19 14.40 -5.07 -18.17
N ASP A 20 15.08 -3.93 -18.11
CA ASP A 20 16.53 -3.81 -18.23
C ASP A 20 17.29 -4.13 -16.93
N GLY A 21 16.58 -4.48 -15.85
CA GLY A 21 17.14 -4.77 -14.55
C GLY A 21 17.38 -3.55 -13.67
N SER A 22 17.20 -2.34 -14.18
CA SER A 22 17.35 -1.12 -13.36
C SER A 22 16.25 -1.01 -12.31
N LEU A 23 16.57 -0.41 -11.16
CA LEU A 23 15.61 -0.18 -10.07
C LEU A 23 14.51 0.76 -10.56
N PHE A 24 13.26 0.41 -10.27
CA PHE A 24 12.10 1.25 -10.54
C PHE A 24 11.47 1.79 -9.27
N LEU A 25 11.17 0.90 -8.30
CA LEU A 25 10.46 1.30 -7.11
C LEU A 25 10.78 0.37 -5.93
N ILE A 26 10.75 0.91 -4.72
CA ILE A 26 10.82 0.16 -3.46
C ILE A 26 9.59 0.52 -2.65
N ALA A 27 8.88 -0.49 -2.13
CA ALA A 27 7.69 -0.31 -1.31
C ALA A 27 7.74 -1.21 -0.07
N GLY A 28 7.22 -0.69 1.02
CA GLY A 28 7.06 -1.44 2.25
C GLY A 28 5.96 -0.83 3.12
N SER A 29 5.39 -1.64 4.01
CA SER A 29 4.28 -1.23 4.85
C SER A 29 4.35 -1.87 6.23
N ALA A 30 3.60 -1.30 7.19
CA ALA A 30 3.29 -1.87 8.49
C ALA A 30 1.77 -1.85 8.72
N GLY A 31 1.24 -2.76 9.57
CA GLY A 31 -0.21 -2.83 9.84
C GLY A 31 -0.77 -4.26 9.92
N GLY A 32 0.03 -5.23 10.34
CA GLY A 32 -0.40 -6.64 10.46
C GLY A 32 -0.82 -7.21 9.10
N SER A 33 -2.01 -7.81 9.01
CA SER A 33 -2.54 -8.37 7.75
C SER A 33 -2.72 -7.34 6.63
N ARG A 34 -2.87 -6.06 6.98
CA ARG A 34 -3.04 -4.96 6.01
C ARG A 34 -1.76 -4.58 5.27
N ILE A 35 -0.60 -5.09 5.70
CA ILE A 35 0.70 -4.85 5.04
C ILE A 35 0.65 -5.22 3.57
N ILE A 36 0.14 -6.40 3.25
CA ILE A 36 0.12 -6.93 1.88
C ILE A 36 -0.71 -6.01 0.97
N THR A 37 -1.95 -5.72 1.36
CA THR A 37 -2.86 -4.91 0.55
C THR A 37 -2.38 -3.47 0.40
N ALA A 38 -1.80 -2.86 1.45
CA ALA A 38 -1.23 -1.52 1.37
C ALA A 38 -0.03 -1.49 0.41
N THR A 39 0.89 -2.44 0.50
CA THR A 39 2.05 -2.51 -0.39
C THR A 39 1.64 -2.69 -1.85
N VAL A 40 0.71 -3.62 -2.12
CA VAL A 40 0.23 -3.90 -3.49
C VAL A 40 -0.47 -2.69 -4.09
N GLN A 41 -1.36 -2.01 -3.34
CA GLN A 41 -2.05 -0.82 -3.85
C GLN A 41 -1.07 0.30 -4.21
N ASN A 42 -0.06 0.57 -3.38
CA ASN A 42 0.96 1.58 -3.69
C ASN A 42 1.78 1.22 -4.95
N ILE A 43 2.05 -0.07 -5.18
CA ILE A 43 2.70 -0.53 -6.41
C ILE A 43 1.80 -0.27 -7.63
N ILE A 44 0.50 -0.64 -7.55
CA ILE A 44 -0.48 -0.41 -8.63
C ILE A 44 -0.63 1.09 -8.92
N HIS A 45 -0.77 1.92 -7.89
CA HIS A 45 -0.88 3.38 -8.06
C HIS A 45 0.36 3.96 -8.77
N SER A 46 1.55 3.48 -8.43
CA SER A 46 2.79 3.96 -9.04
C SER A 46 3.01 3.45 -10.45
N ILE A 47 2.68 2.18 -10.75
CA ILE A 47 2.94 1.55 -12.05
C ILE A 47 1.83 1.85 -13.03
N ASP A 48 0.57 1.55 -12.67
CA ASP A 48 -0.55 1.57 -13.60
C ASP A 48 -1.17 2.96 -13.72
N GLN A 49 -1.16 3.74 -12.63
CA GLN A 49 -1.72 5.10 -12.61
C GLN A 49 -0.66 6.19 -12.74
N GLY A 50 0.62 5.85 -12.65
CA GLY A 50 1.74 6.80 -12.80
C GLY A 50 1.89 7.82 -11.68
N LEU A 51 1.22 7.61 -10.53
CA LEU A 51 1.25 8.55 -9.42
C LEU A 51 2.64 8.68 -8.81
N SER A 52 2.97 9.88 -8.31
CA SER A 52 4.19 10.09 -7.52
C SER A 52 4.18 9.28 -6.23
N ALA A 53 5.32 9.17 -5.54
CA ALA A 53 5.39 8.47 -4.26
C ALA A 53 4.41 9.08 -3.23
N ALA A 54 4.39 10.40 -3.13
CA ALA A 54 3.50 11.11 -2.21
C ALA A 54 2.01 10.93 -2.58
N GLN A 55 1.66 11.03 -3.86
CA GLN A 55 0.29 10.81 -4.33
C GLN A 55 -0.17 9.37 -4.08
N SER A 56 0.67 8.37 -4.40
CA SER A 56 0.34 6.95 -4.17
C SER A 56 0.05 6.66 -2.69
N LEU A 57 0.85 7.23 -1.79
CA LEU A 57 0.65 7.06 -0.36
C LEU A 57 -0.59 7.79 0.18
N ALA A 58 -0.98 8.90 -0.44
CA ALA A 58 -2.15 9.69 -0.06
C ALA A 58 -3.47 9.03 -0.46
N GLU A 59 -3.48 8.18 -1.49
CA GLU A 59 -4.69 7.50 -1.94
C GLU A 59 -5.35 6.69 -0.82
N PRO A 60 -6.70 6.75 -0.72
CA PRO A 60 -7.43 5.94 0.25
C PRO A 60 -7.26 4.45 -0.04
N ARG A 61 -7.21 3.65 1.03
CA ARG A 61 -6.90 2.23 0.95
C ARG A 61 -8.12 1.35 1.18
N LEU A 62 -8.07 0.18 0.57
CA LEU A 62 -8.97 -0.93 0.86
C LEU A 62 -8.19 -2.12 1.41
N HIS A 63 -8.89 -3.01 2.10
CA HIS A 63 -8.31 -4.24 2.62
C HIS A 63 -9.32 -5.39 2.65
N ASP A 64 -8.90 -6.54 2.16
CA ASP A 64 -9.56 -7.83 2.33
C ASP A 64 -8.50 -8.88 2.66
N GLN A 65 -8.81 -9.78 3.57
CA GLN A 65 -7.95 -10.89 3.98
C GLN A 65 -8.67 -12.26 3.96
N LEU A 66 -9.85 -12.33 3.30
CA LEU A 66 -10.72 -13.51 3.16
C LEU A 66 -11.40 -13.97 4.46
N VAL A 67 -10.75 -13.89 5.59
CA VAL A 67 -11.32 -14.27 6.89
C VAL A 67 -11.01 -13.15 7.90
N PRO A 68 -12.05 -12.40 8.31
CA PRO A 68 -13.45 -12.46 7.87
C PRO A 68 -13.60 -12.10 6.39
N ASN A 69 -14.61 -12.66 5.70
CA ASN A 69 -14.93 -12.30 4.31
C ASN A 69 -15.60 -10.92 4.26
N GLN A 70 -14.77 -9.89 4.18
CA GLN A 70 -15.18 -8.49 4.28
C GLN A 70 -14.13 -7.58 3.66
N VAL A 71 -14.56 -6.69 2.78
CA VAL A 71 -13.72 -5.63 2.22
C VAL A 71 -13.92 -4.35 3.02
N SER A 72 -12.86 -3.86 3.67
CA SER A 72 -12.89 -2.58 4.38
C SER A 72 -12.28 -1.48 3.51
N PHE A 73 -12.97 -0.34 3.43
CA PHE A 73 -12.56 0.85 2.69
C PHE A 73 -12.32 2.01 3.63
N GLU A 74 -11.26 2.78 3.43
CA GLU A 74 -11.08 4.05 4.13
C GLU A 74 -12.18 5.04 3.73
N TYR A 75 -12.63 5.90 4.66
CA TYR A 75 -13.78 6.82 4.47
C TYR A 75 -13.68 7.73 3.23
N ALA A 76 -12.46 8.03 2.77
CA ALA A 76 -12.25 8.85 1.57
C ALA A 76 -12.28 8.04 0.26
N TYR A 77 -12.53 6.72 0.32
CA TYR A 77 -12.56 5.89 -0.87
C TYR A 77 -13.74 6.27 -1.78
N ASN A 78 -13.58 6.09 -3.09
CA ASN A 78 -14.59 6.43 -4.08
C ASN A 78 -15.88 5.61 -3.87
N ASN A 79 -17.01 6.30 -3.62
CA ASN A 79 -18.29 5.69 -3.32
C ASN A 79 -18.85 4.83 -4.47
N ASP A 80 -18.60 5.22 -5.71
CA ASP A 80 -19.08 4.45 -6.89
C ASP A 80 -18.34 3.11 -6.99
N THR A 81 -17.03 3.10 -6.68
CA THR A 81 -16.24 1.88 -6.62
C THR A 81 -16.74 0.96 -5.51
N VAL A 82 -17.05 1.51 -4.32
CA VAL A 82 -17.57 0.72 -3.21
C VAL A 82 -18.95 0.15 -3.53
N ALA A 83 -19.84 0.94 -4.14
CA ALA A 83 -21.15 0.49 -4.60
C ALA A 83 -21.04 -0.60 -5.67
N PHE A 84 -20.11 -0.47 -6.60
CA PHE A 84 -19.81 -1.47 -7.61
C PHE A 84 -19.37 -2.81 -7.00
N MET A 85 -18.54 -2.77 -5.97
CA MET A 85 -18.09 -3.97 -5.24
C MET A 85 -19.25 -4.61 -4.46
N ALA A 86 -20.05 -3.80 -3.75
CA ALA A 86 -21.22 -4.27 -3.03
C ALA A 86 -22.25 -4.96 -3.98
N ALA A 87 -22.50 -4.37 -5.15
CA ALA A 87 -23.40 -4.94 -6.15
C ALA A 87 -22.92 -6.29 -6.70
N ARG A 88 -21.64 -6.63 -6.56
CA ARG A 88 -21.04 -7.92 -6.91
C ARG A 88 -20.98 -8.92 -5.76
N GLY A 89 -21.63 -8.60 -4.65
CA GLY A 89 -21.74 -9.50 -3.51
C GLY A 89 -20.61 -9.41 -2.49
N HIS A 90 -19.71 -8.41 -2.61
CA HIS A 90 -18.72 -8.18 -1.57
C HIS A 90 -19.37 -7.61 -0.32
N ASN A 91 -19.01 -8.13 0.85
CA ASN A 91 -19.41 -7.59 2.14
C ASN A 91 -18.53 -6.37 2.43
N VAL A 92 -19.06 -5.16 2.20
CA VAL A 92 -18.30 -3.90 2.32
C VAL A 92 -18.49 -3.25 3.69
N THR A 93 -17.42 -2.64 4.19
CA THR A 93 -17.42 -1.85 5.43
C THR A 93 -16.51 -0.63 5.30
N TRP A 94 -16.68 0.32 6.20
CA TRP A 94 -15.89 1.54 6.22
C TRP A 94 -15.01 1.60 7.47
N VAL A 95 -13.78 2.10 7.29
CA VAL A 95 -12.81 2.26 8.37
C VAL A 95 -12.15 3.64 8.33
N ALA A 96 -11.73 4.11 9.49
CA ALA A 96 -10.90 5.30 9.57
C ALA A 96 -9.54 5.07 8.88
N PRO A 97 -8.93 6.11 8.28
CA PRO A 97 -7.57 6.02 7.77
C PRO A 97 -6.55 5.71 8.90
N GLY A 98 -5.37 5.21 8.52
CA GLY A 98 -4.31 4.91 9.49
C GLY A 98 -4.30 3.47 10.02
N GLN A 99 -5.07 2.57 9.43
CA GLN A 99 -5.04 1.13 9.75
C GLN A 99 -3.77 0.43 9.24
N SER A 100 -3.06 1.05 8.33
CA SER A 100 -1.73 0.65 7.84
C SER A 100 -0.90 1.88 7.57
N THR A 101 0.41 1.72 7.59
CA THR A 101 1.38 2.75 7.23
C THR A 101 2.27 2.23 6.11
N ALA A 102 2.64 3.08 5.17
CA ALA A 102 3.48 2.69 4.04
C ALA A 102 4.55 3.72 3.74
N GLN A 103 5.63 3.26 3.14
CA GLN A 103 6.70 4.09 2.61
C GLN A 103 6.98 3.68 1.17
N LEU A 104 7.32 4.65 0.35
CA LEU A 104 7.54 4.44 -1.07
C LEU A 104 8.70 5.28 -1.58
N ILE A 105 9.54 4.67 -2.40
CA ILE A 105 10.61 5.34 -3.14
C ILE A 105 10.49 4.92 -4.60
N ARG A 106 10.45 5.90 -5.50
CA ARG A 106 10.48 5.69 -6.95
C ARG A 106 11.77 6.22 -7.53
N VAL A 107 12.28 5.57 -8.57
CA VAL A 107 13.40 6.09 -9.37
C VAL A 107 12.84 6.77 -10.61
N LEU A 108 13.07 8.08 -10.71
CA LEU A 108 12.61 8.90 -11.82
C LEU A 108 13.49 8.66 -13.08
N PRO A 109 13.00 9.04 -14.28
CA PRO A 109 13.74 8.83 -15.52
C PRO A 109 15.13 9.50 -15.55
N ASN A 110 15.32 10.56 -14.80
CA ASN A 110 16.59 11.27 -14.67
C ASN A 110 17.55 10.64 -13.64
N GLY A 111 17.16 9.50 -13.03
CA GLY A 111 17.94 8.78 -12.03
C GLY A 111 17.82 9.29 -10.60
N THR A 112 17.06 10.37 -10.36
CA THR A 112 16.79 10.86 -9.01
C THR A 112 15.70 10.04 -8.31
N PHE A 113 15.62 10.17 -6.98
CA PHE A 113 14.63 9.46 -6.18
C PHE A 113 13.46 10.38 -5.79
N ASP A 114 12.25 9.86 -5.97
CA ASP A 114 11.00 10.41 -5.45
C ASP A 114 10.62 9.58 -4.21
N ALA A 115 10.96 10.09 -3.03
CA ALA A 115 10.78 9.41 -1.76
C ALA A 115 9.68 10.07 -0.92
N ALA A 116 8.78 9.30 -0.36
CA ALA A 116 7.71 9.80 0.49
C ALA A 116 7.46 8.92 1.71
N GLY A 117 7.14 9.56 2.83
CA GLY A 117 6.67 8.92 4.05
C GLY A 117 5.14 8.90 4.13
N GLU A 118 4.61 8.12 5.05
CA GLU A 118 3.19 7.91 5.28
C GLU A 118 2.46 9.20 5.71
N PRO A 119 1.53 9.75 4.91
CA PRO A 119 0.83 10.97 5.28
C PRO A 119 -0.14 10.80 6.46
N ARG A 120 -0.50 9.55 6.81
CA ARG A 120 -1.36 9.23 7.97
C ARG A 120 -0.58 9.21 9.29
N GLN A 121 0.75 9.31 9.22
CA GLN A 121 1.63 9.41 10.40
C GLN A 121 2.14 10.84 10.56
N LEU A 122 1.96 11.40 11.76
CA LEU A 122 2.58 12.67 12.11
C LEU A 122 4.10 12.51 12.10
N ASN A 123 4.81 13.50 11.53
CA ASN A 123 6.28 13.53 11.44
C ASN A 123 6.92 12.40 10.59
N SER A 124 6.17 11.81 9.66
CA SER A 124 6.72 10.90 8.66
C SER A 124 7.16 11.68 7.43
N ALA A 125 8.36 11.40 6.93
CA ALA A 125 8.89 12.01 5.71
C ALA A 125 9.72 11.00 4.93
N GLY A 126 9.79 11.17 3.60
CA GLY A 126 10.78 10.55 2.73
C GLY A 126 11.89 11.55 2.44
N TYR A 127 13.12 11.09 2.40
CA TYR A 127 14.27 11.89 2.07
C TYR A 127 15.16 11.15 1.07
N SER A 128 15.66 11.88 0.08
CA SER A 128 16.61 11.38 -0.90
C SER A 128 17.75 12.37 -1.10
N VAL A 129 18.93 11.88 -1.34
CA VAL A 129 20.14 12.63 -1.65
C VAL A 129 20.59 12.32 -3.07
#